data_63392d74cf361e81b274e1d6df7e25d9
#
_entry.id   63392d74cf361e81b274e1d6df7e25d9
#
_cell.length_a   1.000
_cell.length_b   1.000
_cell.length_c   1.000
_cell.angle_alpha   90.00
_cell.angle_beta   90.00
_cell.angle_gamma   90.00
#
_symmetry.space_group_name_H-M   'P 1'
#
loop_
_entity.id
_entity.type
_entity.pdbx_description
1 polymer ?
#
loop_
_entity_poly.entity_id
_entity_poly.type
_entity_poly.pdbx_seq_one_letter_code
_entity_poly.pdbx_strand_id
1 'polypeptide(L)'
;VWELMTQFGWWPTDIAARNLWSFVLFVAGGATIIAVGWRRHSAQPWLLFTPVLAWFLLTNKVYSPQFDLWLWPLLVLTGTRLRPMAMFLIGDVMAYFAEFWMFAGMEGASPSATQGDILAAAIVRGVAMLWLIHAAVRDPAPGWAQRMATAH
;
A
#
# COMPACT_ATOMS: atom_id res chain seq x y z
N VAL A 1 9.34 -2.14 -2.35
CA VAL A 1 9.46 -2.85 -3.65
C VAL A 1 10.86 -2.62 -4.23
N TRP A 2 11.29 -1.38 -4.43
CA TRP A 2 12.56 -1.05 -5.11
C TRP A 2 13.79 -1.59 -4.37
N GLU A 3 13.82 -1.48 -3.05
CA GLU A 3 14.92 -2.03 -2.24
C GLU A 3 15.04 -3.54 -2.40
N LEU A 4 13.91 -4.25 -2.39
CA LEU A 4 13.85 -5.67 -2.66
C LEU A 4 14.42 -6.04 -4.02
N MET A 5 14.01 -5.34 -5.06
CA MET A 5 14.49 -5.59 -6.42
C MET A 5 16.00 -5.35 -6.55
N THR A 6 16.52 -4.34 -5.83
CA THR A 6 17.95 -4.04 -5.81
C THR A 6 18.74 -5.14 -5.09
N GLN A 7 18.24 -5.66 -3.96
CA GLN A 7 18.89 -6.75 -3.22
C GLN A 7 18.99 -8.05 -4.03
N PHE A 8 17.99 -8.31 -4.87
CA PHE A 8 18.02 -9.47 -5.79
C PHE A 8 18.78 -9.22 -7.10
N GLY A 9 19.39 -8.03 -7.27
CA GLY A 9 20.09 -7.68 -8.49
C GLY A 9 19.20 -7.52 -9.74
N TRP A 10 17.88 -7.42 -9.52
CA TRP A 10 16.91 -7.33 -10.62
C TRP A 10 16.70 -5.90 -11.12
N TRP A 11 17.29 -4.94 -10.45
CA TRP A 11 17.07 -3.55 -10.78
C TRP A 11 18.35 -2.71 -10.71
N PRO A 12 18.60 -1.86 -11.72
CA PRO A 12 19.74 -0.98 -11.69
C PRO A 12 19.63 0.06 -10.57
N THR A 13 20.78 0.43 -10.03
CA THR A 13 20.91 1.44 -8.97
C THR A 13 20.66 2.86 -9.45
N ASP A 14 20.45 3.08 -10.76
CA ASP A 14 20.21 4.40 -11.33
C ASP A 14 18.91 5.03 -10.84
N ILE A 15 19.03 6.20 -10.23
CA ILE A 15 17.93 6.96 -9.65
C ILE A 15 16.94 7.42 -10.73
N ALA A 16 17.42 7.80 -11.90
CA ALA A 16 16.55 8.27 -12.99
C ALA A 16 15.66 7.13 -13.50
N ALA A 17 16.23 5.95 -13.69
CA ALA A 17 15.47 4.75 -14.08
C ALA A 17 14.43 4.37 -13.01
N ARG A 18 14.77 4.42 -11.71
CA ARG A 18 13.81 4.16 -10.62
C ARG A 18 12.66 5.15 -10.63
N ASN A 19 12.94 6.44 -10.86
CA ASN A 19 11.91 7.47 -10.93
C ASN A 19 10.94 7.21 -12.07
N LEU A 20 11.48 6.93 -13.28
CA LEU A 20 10.68 6.66 -14.46
C LEU A 20 9.76 5.44 -14.25
N TRP A 21 10.33 4.33 -13.80
CA TRP A 21 9.55 3.09 -13.63
C TRP A 21 8.55 3.18 -12.49
N SER A 22 8.89 3.83 -11.38
CA SER A 22 7.93 4.11 -10.30
C SER A 22 6.74 4.90 -10.83
N PHE A 23 7.00 5.92 -11.64
CA PHE A 23 5.93 6.72 -12.25
C PHE A 23 5.11 5.92 -13.27
N VAL A 24 5.76 5.15 -14.15
CA VAL A 24 5.07 4.31 -15.15
C VAL A 24 4.18 3.27 -14.46
N LEU A 25 4.71 2.57 -13.44
CA LEU A 25 3.94 1.59 -12.66
C LEU A 25 2.78 2.24 -11.92
N PHE A 26 3.00 3.41 -11.32
CA PHE A 26 1.94 4.14 -10.65
C PHE A 26 0.81 4.49 -11.62
N VAL A 27 1.14 5.10 -12.76
CA VAL A 27 0.15 5.54 -13.75
C VAL A 27 -0.58 4.34 -14.36
N ALA A 28 0.15 3.30 -14.78
CA ALA A 28 -0.44 2.12 -15.42
C ALA A 28 -1.37 1.36 -14.44
N GLY A 29 -0.91 1.12 -13.22
CA GLY A 29 -1.70 0.43 -12.21
C GLY A 29 -2.87 1.29 -11.72
N GLY A 30 -2.68 2.58 -11.50
CA GLY A 30 -3.73 3.52 -11.13
C GLY A 30 -4.83 3.59 -12.19
N ALA A 31 -4.45 3.70 -13.47
CA ALA A 31 -5.40 3.66 -14.58
C ALA A 31 -6.17 2.32 -14.64
N THR A 32 -5.48 1.21 -14.40
CA THR A 32 -6.12 -0.12 -14.34
C THR A 32 -7.11 -0.22 -13.19
N ILE A 33 -6.73 0.24 -11.99
CA ILE A 33 -7.60 0.26 -10.81
C ILE A 33 -8.87 1.09 -11.10
N ILE A 34 -8.71 2.27 -11.69
CA ILE A 34 -9.82 3.14 -12.04
C ILE A 34 -10.70 2.46 -13.11
N ALA A 35 -10.13 1.96 -14.18
CA ALA A 35 -10.88 1.33 -15.27
C ALA A 35 -11.68 0.11 -14.82
N VAL A 36 -11.09 -0.76 -13.98
CA VAL A 36 -11.77 -1.94 -13.45
C VAL A 36 -12.81 -1.57 -12.39
N GLY A 37 -12.44 -0.66 -11.48
CA GLY A 37 -13.30 -0.23 -10.37
C GLY A 37 -14.46 0.65 -10.82
N TRP A 38 -14.31 1.40 -11.91
CA TRP A 38 -15.37 2.28 -12.46
C TRP A 38 -16.67 1.54 -12.72
N ARG A 39 -16.59 0.31 -13.22
CA ARG A 39 -17.77 -0.51 -13.50
C ARG A 39 -18.66 -0.76 -12.27
N ARG A 40 -18.08 -0.71 -11.07
CA ARG A 40 -18.80 -0.94 -9.80
C ARG A 40 -19.05 0.33 -9.01
N HIS A 41 -18.18 1.32 -9.15
CA HIS A 41 -18.16 2.52 -8.32
C HIS A 41 -18.46 3.79 -9.11
N SER A 42 -19.04 3.69 -10.33
CA SER A 42 -19.35 4.87 -11.16
C SER A 42 -20.28 5.85 -10.48
N ALA A 43 -21.23 5.40 -9.64
CA ALA A 43 -22.09 6.26 -8.85
C ALA A 43 -21.35 6.97 -7.69
N GLN A 44 -20.19 6.47 -7.28
CA GLN A 44 -19.42 6.98 -6.16
C GLN A 44 -17.91 6.81 -6.43
N PRO A 45 -17.37 7.52 -7.43
CA PRO A 45 -15.99 7.33 -7.90
C PRO A 45 -14.93 7.65 -6.84
N TRP A 46 -15.25 8.42 -5.81
CA TRP A 46 -14.37 8.72 -4.69
C TRP A 46 -13.95 7.47 -3.89
N LEU A 47 -14.72 6.37 -3.94
CA LEU A 47 -14.33 5.09 -3.33
C LEU A 47 -13.05 4.51 -3.94
N LEU A 48 -12.74 4.87 -5.20
CA LEU A 48 -11.52 4.45 -5.88
C LEU A 48 -10.27 5.18 -5.38
N PHE A 49 -10.42 6.23 -4.58
CA PHE A 49 -9.29 6.95 -4.02
C PHE A 49 -8.45 6.05 -3.10
N THR A 50 -9.11 5.22 -2.29
CA THR A 50 -8.43 4.27 -1.39
C THR A 50 -7.51 3.28 -2.12
N PRO A 51 -7.97 2.51 -3.12
CA PRO A 51 -7.09 1.58 -3.82
C PRO A 51 -6.02 2.28 -4.67
N VAL A 52 -6.28 3.48 -5.20
CA VAL A 52 -5.28 4.28 -5.93
C VAL A 52 -4.21 4.79 -4.98
N LEU A 53 -4.57 5.28 -3.77
CA LEU A 53 -3.59 5.69 -2.77
C LEU A 53 -2.77 4.49 -2.27
N ALA A 54 -3.39 3.35 -2.01
CA ALA A 54 -2.67 2.14 -1.63
C ALA A 54 -1.67 1.70 -2.74
N TRP A 55 -2.07 1.80 -3.99
CA TRP A 55 -1.19 1.53 -5.12
C TRP A 55 -0.03 2.53 -5.23
N PHE A 56 -0.32 3.83 -5.00
CA PHE A 56 0.72 4.85 -4.93
C PHE A 56 1.76 4.51 -3.85
N LEU A 57 1.31 4.19 -2.64
CA LEU A 57 2.21 3.84 -1.53
C LEU A 57 3.04 2.58 -1.84
N LEU A 58 2.48 1.62 -2.55
CA LEU A 58 3.17 0.39 -2.94
C LEU A 58 4.23 0.64 -4.01
N THR A 59 3.99 1.56 -4.95
CA THR A 59 4.88 1.83 -6.09
C THR A 59 5.82 3.00 -5.84
N ASN A 60 5.57 3.82 -4.81
CA ASN A 60 6.43 4.93 -4.47
C ASN A 60 7.84 4.44 -4.07
N LYS A 61 8.86 5.13 -4.56
CA LYS A 61 10.26 4.81 -4.28
C LYS A 61 10.69 5.14 -2.86
N VAL A 62 10.10 6.17 -2.28
CA VAL A 62 10.36 6.61 -0.91
C VAL A 62 9.19 6.13 -0.06
N TYR A 63 9.50 5.24 0.86
CA TYR A 63 8.55 4.83 1.88
C TYR A 63 8.87 5.51 3.19
N SER A 64 7.86 6.02 3.83
CA SER A 64 7.91 6.45 5.22
C SER A 64 6.68 5.91 5.95
N PRO A 65 6.81 5.34 7.14
CA PRO A 65 5.69 4.79 7.91
C PRO A 65 4.54 5.78 8.11
N GLN A 66 4.84 7.08 8.17
CA GLN A 66 3.84 8.14 8.28
C GLN A 66 2.87 8.21 7.08
N PHE A 67 3.27 7.72 5.91
CA PHE A 67 2.38 7.74 4.73
C PHE A 67 1.21 6.77 4.88
N ASP A 68 1.35 5.72 5.67
CA ASP A 68 0.28 4.78 5.94
C ASP A 68 -0.84 5.41 6.77
N LEU A 69 -0.54 6.46 7.55
CA LEU A 69 -1.55 7.25 8.27
C LEU A 69 -2.56 7.90 7.32
N TRP A 70 -2.19 8.16 6.07
CA TRP A 70 -3.13 8.69 5.08
C TRP A 70 -4.11 7.63 4.59
N LEU A 71 -3.72 6.38 4.61
CA LEU A 71 -4.56 5.27 4.15
C LEU A 71 -5.61 4.88 5.20
N TRP A 72 -5.29 4.93 6.49
CA TRP A 72 -6.17 4.49 7.57
C TRP A 72 -7.55 5.15 7.57
N PRO A 73 -7.69 6.50 7.52
CA PRO A 73 -9.00 7.14 7.45
C PRO A 73 -9.82 6.66 6.24
N LEU A 74 -9.16 6.47 5.10
CA LEU A 74 -9.84 6.02 3.89
C LEU A 74 -10.32 4.57 4.00
N LEU A 75 -9.53 3.68 4.61
CA LEU A 75 -9.94 2.30 4.85
C LEU A 75 -11.20 2.22 5.71
N VAL A 76 -11.29 3.05 6.75
CA VAL A 76 -12.46 3.13 7.62
C VAL A 76 -13.66 3.70 6.86
N LEU A 77 -13.47 4.80 6.13
CA LEU A 77 -14.52 5.46 5.35
C LEU A 77 -15.07 4.58 4.23
N THR A 78 -14.22 3.83 3.56
CA THR A 78 -14.66 2.96 2.45
C THR A 78 -15.20 1.61 2.91
N GLY A 79 -15.22 1.35 4.22
CA GLY A 79 -15.79 0.12 4.78
C GLY A 79 -15.05 -1.13 4.33
N THR A 80 -13.72 -1.01 4.18
CA THR A 80 -12.86 -2.12 3.77
C THR A 80 -13.00 -3.32 4.71
N ARG A 81 -12.90 -4.53 4.17
CA ARG A 81 -12.99 -5.76 4.97
C ARG A 81 -11.94 -5.79 6.08
N LEU A 82 -12.35 -6.25 7.26
CA LEU A 82 -11.47 -6.30 8.45
C LEU A 82 -10.23 -7.20 8.25
N ARG A 83 -10.35 -8.31 7.50
CA ARG A 83 -9.23 -9.25 7.32
C ARG A 83 -8.04 -8.63 6.59
N PRO A 84 -8.19 -8.02 5.39
CA PRO A 84 -7.06 -7.35 4.74
C PRO A 84 -6.57 -6.14 5.54
N MET A 85 -7.44 -5.42 6.26
CA MET A 85 -7.03 -4.34 7.16
C MET A 85 -6.16 -4.85 8.31
N ALA A 86 -6.56 -5.95 8.96
CA ALA A 86 -5.78 -6.55 10.04
C ALA A 86 -4.41 -7.04 9.54
N MET A 87 -4.37 -7.67 8.36
CA MET A 87 -3.10 -8.10 7.77
C MET A 87 -2.20 -6.91 7.40
N PHE A 88 -2.79 -5.82 6.90
CA PHE A 88 -2.06 -4.57 6.64
C PHE A 88 -1.49 -3.98 7.92
N LEU A 89 -2.28 -3.92 9.01
CA LEU A 89 -1.82 -3.46 10.33
C LEU A 89 -0.63 -4.28 10.84
N ILE A 90 -0.72 -5.61 10.73
CA ILE A 90 0.38 -6.51 11.14
C ILE A 90 1.64 -6.20 10.31
N GLY A 91 1.52 -6.12 8.99
CA GLY A 91 2.64 -5.81 8.10
C GLY A 91 3.25 -4.42 8.35
N ASP A 92 2.41 -3.44 8.66
CA ASP A 92 2.82 -2.08 8.97
C ASP A 92 3.59 -2.00 10.29
N VAL A 93 3.07 -2.64 11.34
CA VAL A 93 3.74 -2.76 12.64
C VAL A 93 5.07 -3.52 12.51
N MET A 94 5.11 -4.61 11.73
CA MET A 94 6.36 -5.34 11.47
C MET A 94 7.38 -4.44 10.76
N ALA A 95 6.97 -3.69 9.74
CA ALA A 95 7.85 -2.79 9.00
C ALA A 95 8.39 -1.69 9.90
N TYR A 96 7.54 -1.08 10.73
CA TYR A 96 7.93 -0.07 11.69
C TYR A 96 9.03 -0.58 12.65
N PHE A 97 8.80 -1.70 13.32
CA PHE A 97 9.78 -2.25 14.25
C PHE A 97 11.06 -2.73 13.55
N ALA A 98 10.95 -3.33 12.37
CA ALA A 98 12.13 -3.78 11.63
C ALA A 98 13.03 -2.61 11.24
N GLU A 99 12.47 -1.47 10.80
CA GLU A 99 13.23 -0.27 10.48
C GLU A 99 13.88 0.34 11.71
N PHE A 100 13.15 0.49 12.82
CA PHE A 100 13.71 1.05 14.07
C PHE A 100 14.83 0.17 14.63
N TRP A 101 14.65 -1.15 14.64
CA TRP A 101 15.67 -2.08 15.12
C TRP A 101 16.87 -2.14 14.18
N MET A 102 16.69 -1.92 12.89
CA MET A 102 17.82 -1.79 11.97
C MET A 102 18.67 -0.56 12.32
N PHE A 103 18.04 0.61 12.54
CA PHE A 103 18.75 1.81 12.95
C PHE A 103 19.44 1.63 14.32
N ALA A 104 18.75 1.02 15.29
CA ALA A 104 19.34 0.69 16.59
C ALA A 104 20.56 -0.22 16.44
N GLY A 105 20.52 -1.22 15.57
CA GLY A 105 21.64 -2.10 15.27
C GLY A 105 22.83 -1.37 14.64
N MET A 106 22.59 -0.35 13.79
CA MET A 106 23.65 0.49 13.23
C MET A 106 24.39 1.30 14.30
N GLU A 107 23.73 1.63 15.41
CA GLU A 107 24.30 2.32 16.58
C GLU A 107 24.83 1.34 17.65
N GLY A 108 24.82 0.04 17.37
CA GLY A 108 25.28 -1.02 18.29
C GLY A 108 24.30 -1.33 19.43
N ALA A 109 23.06 -0.87 19.33
CA ALA A 109 22.02 -1.15 20.33
C ALA A 109 21.26 -2.45 20.05
N SER A 110 20.59 -2.97 21.08
CA SER A 110 19.77 -4.19 21.00
C SER A 110 18.35 -3.87 21.49
N PRO A 111 17.32 -4.43 20.87
CA PRO A 111 17.33 -5.40 19.77
C PRO A 111 17.72 -4.79 18.41
N SER A 112 18.28 -5.61 17.52
CA SER A 112 18.61 -5.21 16.16
C SER A 112 17.90 -6.10 15.14
N ALA A 113 17.49 -5.51 14.01
CA ALA A 113 16.91 -6.23 12.90
C ALA A 113 17.91 -6.42 11.76
N THR A 114 17.78 -7.53 11.04
CA THR A 114 18.55 -7.83 9.84
C THR A 114 17.82 -7.32 8.59
N GLN A 115 18.53 -7.28 7.47
CA GLN A 115 17.91 -7.02 6.16
C GLN A 115 16.81 -8.04 5.82
N GLY A 116 16.96 -9.29 6.28
CA GLY A 116 15.95 -10.33 6.11
C GLY A 116 14.64 -10.01 6.83
N ASP A 117 14.71 -9.42 8.02
CA ASP A 117 13.52 -9.02 8.80
C ASP A 117 12.76 -7.88 8.09
N ILE A 118 13.48 -6.89 7.54
CA ILE A 118 12.89 -5.80 6.76
C ILE A 118 12.23 -6.35 5.50
N LEU A 119 12.90 -7.27 4.82
CA LEU A 119 12.36 -7.92 3.63
C LEU A 119 11.07 -8.68 3.94
N ALA A 120 11.05 -9.46 5.01
CA ALA A 120 9.87 -10.22 5.44
C ALA A 120 8.70 -9.26 5.76
N ALA A 121 8.95 -8.21 6.51
CA ALA A 121 7.95 -7.18 6.84
C ALA A 121 7.41 -6.48 5.57
N ALA A 122 8.28 -6.11 4.64
CA ALA A 122 7.91 -5.49 3.38
C ALA A 122 7.06 -6.42 2.49
N ILE A 123 7.35 -7.72 2.47
CA ILE A 123 6.54 -8.72 1.74
C ILE A 123 5.16 -8.83 2.36
N VAL A 124 5.05 -9.01 3.68
CA VAL A 124 3.75 -9.14 4.38
C VAL A 124 2.90 -7.92 4.11
N ARG A 125 3.47 -6.72 4.24
CA ARG A 125 2.78 -5.46 4.00
C ARG A 125 2.39 -5.31 2.53
N GLY A 126 3.28 -5.61 1.60
CA GLY A 126 3.00 -5.53 0.16
C GLY A 126 1.85 -6.45 -0.27
N VAL A 127 1.83 -7.69 0.23
CA VAL A 127 0.74 -8.65 0.01
C VAL A 127 -0.58 -8.13 0.59
N ALA A 128 -0.54 -7.57 1.80
CA ALA A 128 -1.72 -6.99 2.44
C ALA A 128 -2.27 -5.80 1.63
N MET A 129 -1.42 -4.91 1.14
CA MET A 129 -1.83 -3.78 0.28
C MET A 129 -2.46 -4.24 -1.03
N LEU A 130 -1.89 -5.26 -1.68
CA LEU A 130 -2.49 -5.84 -2.88
C LEU A 130 -3.86 -6.45 -2.59
N TRP A 131 -4.02 -7.09 -1.44
CA TRP A 131 -5.32 -7.60 -1.01
C TRP A 131 -6.33 -6.49 -0.73
N LEU A 132 -5.90 -5.41 -0.07
CA LEU A 132 -6.73 -4.20 0.13
C LEU A 132 -7.19 -3.60 -1.19
N ILE A 133 -6.29 -3.43 -2.15
CA ILE A 133 -6.61 -2.92 -3.49
C ILE A 133 -7.64 -3.83 -4.17
N HIS A 134 -7.38 -5.13 -4.15
CA HIS A 134 -8.29 -6.10 -4.74
C HIS A 134 -9.69 -6.06 -4.10
N ALA A 135 -9.75 -6.03 -2.77
CA ALA A 135 -11.00 -5.95 -2.03
C ALA A 135 -11.74 -4.63 -2.33
N ALA A 136 -11.05 -3.48 -2.27
CA ALA A 136 -11.65 -2.18 -2.53
C ALA A 136 -12.21 -2.04 -3.96
N VAL A 137 -11.57 -2.67 -4.96
CA VAL A 137 -12.04 -2.65 -6.35
C VAL A 137 -13.23 -3.61 -6.58
N ARG A 138 -13.25 -4.75 -5.86
CA ARG A 138 -14.22 -5.83 -6.10
C ARG A 138 -15.44 -5.80 -5.20
N ASP A 139 -15.31 -5.26 -4.00
CA ASP A 139 -16.39 -5.24 -3.02
C ASP A 139 -17.45 -4.18 -3.38
N PRO A 140 -18.71 -4.40 -3.01
CA PRO A 140 -19.75 -3.39 -3.17
C PRO A 140 -19.45 -2.17 -2.28
N ALA A 141 -19.96 -1.01 -2.68
CA ALA A 141 -19.91 0.18 -1.86
C ALA A 141 -20.52 -0.08 -0.47
N PRO A 142 -19.98 0.51 0.61
CA PRO A 142 -20.54 0.35 1.95
C PRO A 142 -21.99 0.84 2.01
N GLY A 143 -22.81 0.20 2.85
CA GLY A 143 -24.25 0.46 2.90
C GLY A 143 -24.63 1.93 3.18
N TRP A 144 -23.81 2.65 3.95
CA TRP A 144 -24.05 4.08 4.17
C TRP A 144 -23.83 4.90 2.89
N ALA A 145 -22.85 4.56 2.09
CA ALA A 145 -22.57 5.22 0.82
C ALA A 145 -23.67 4.92 -0.21
N GLN A 146 -24.16 3.66 -0.24
CA GLN A 146 -25.31 3.31 -1.10
C GLN A 146 -26.57 4.12 -0.76
N ARG A 147 -26.85 4.29 0.54
CA ARG A 147 -28.00 5.14 0.99
C ARG A 147 -27.88 6.60 0.54
N MET A 148 -26.67 7.15 0.57
CA MET A 148 -26.44 8.52 0.08
C MET A 148 -26.69 8.65 -1.42
N ALA A 149 -26.29 7.65 -2.22
CA ALA A 149 -26.50 7.67 -3.67
C ALA A 149 -27.98 7.56 -4.07
N THR A 150 -28.83 6.98 -3.22
CA THR A 150 -30.29 6.87 -3.50
C THR A 150 -31.11 8.04 -2.95
N ALA A 151 -30.49 8.95 -2.20
CA ALA A 151 -31.17 10.11 -1.62
C ALA A 151 -31.17 11.37 -2.53
N HIS A 152 -30.53 11.26 -3.68
CA HIS A 152 -30.46 12.27 -4.73
C HIS A 152 -31.10 11.76 -6.02
#